data_918f211f777ebb7f45603ae755aa1f22
#
_entry.id   918f211f777ebb7f45603ae755aa1f22
#
_cell.length_a   1.000
_cell.length_b   1.000
_cell.length_c   1.000
_cell.angle_alpha   90.00
_cell.angle_beta   90.00
_cell.angle_gamma   90.00
#
_symmetry.space_group_name_H-M   'P 1'
#
loop_
_entity.id
_entity.type
_entity.pdbx_description
1 polymer ?
#
loop_
_entity_poly.entity_id
_entity_poly.type
_entity_poly.pdbx_seq_one_letter_code
_entity_poly.pdbx_strand_id
1 'polypeptide(L)'
;MADKYTFKQLAKEVLEQEGIPMSPSQIWEKGKELGLNNKLEKRKTGKRETPEKTIGSGIYVELRNKPESTIFSQYSSRPLLFFLKDKTPKEGFEIPSLEFEENKFGTGKKIPFLEKDLHKLLVRFFSIKYHTYIKTLDQSNSTRTTKGINEWIHPDLVGVKFPFDDFEKPTISFQNKLYWTAVRFFSFEMKREVTSGNCKEYFFQAVSNSSWANEGYLVTMLIDENNEILMRELKRLSNSFGIGVIKLTPGDKEEEGKILFPARVKEELDWETIDNLIKNKDFQEFLELVETDISAGKVTNKDNYDEILEDEDFEEYVKIKGILK
;
A
#
# COMPACT_ATOMS: atom_id res chain seq x y z
N MET A 1 26.70 -31.22 -28.91
CA MET A 1 25.39 -31.28 -28.22
C MET A 1 24.79 -29.89 -28.33
N ALA A 2 23.60 -29.77 -28.93
CA ALA A 2 22.95 -28.44 -29.00
C ALA A 2 22.60 -27.98 -27.59
N ASP A 3 23.04 -26.79 -27.22
CA ASP A 3 22.69 -26.19 -25.92
C ASP A 3 21.17 -26.05 -25.79
N LYS A 4 20.62 -26.65 -24.75
CA LYS A 4 19.16 -26.59 -24.48
C LYS A 4 18.74 -25.15 -24.25
N TYR A 5 17.70 -24.72 -24.96
CA TYR A 5 17.11 -23.38 -24.75
C TYR A 5 16.52 -23.26 -23.35
N THR A 6 16.91 -22.22 -22.64
CA THR A 6 16.61 -22.01 -21.20
C THR A 6 15.75 -20.79 -20.97
N PHE A 7 15.10 -20.70 -19.78
CA PHE A 7 14.38 -19.49 -19.36
C PHE A 7 15.26 -18.24 -19.31
N LYS A 8 16.57 -18.39 -19.05
CA LYS A 8 17.52 -17.27 -19.09
C LYS A 8 17.80 -16.79 -20.52
N GLN A 9 17.90 -17.71 -21.46
CA GLN A 9 18.04 -17.36 -22.89
C GLN A 9 16.78 -16.66 -23.40
N LEU A 10 15.58 -17.13 -23.00
CA LEU A 10 14.33 -16.44 -23.28
C LEU A 10 14.35 -15.03 -22.71
N ALA A 11 14.71 -14.87 -21.44
CA ALA A 11 14.78 -13.55 -20.79
C ALA A 11 15.77 -12.61 -21.49
N LYS A 12 16.93 -13.13 -21.90
CA LYS A 12 17.92 -12.36 -22.67
C LYS A 12 17.33 -11.88 -23.99
N GLU A 13 16.76 -12.77 -24.80
CA GLU A 13 16.19 -12.42 -26.11
C GLU A 13 15.07 -11.39 -26.00
N VAL A 14 14.19 -11.54 -25.00
CA VAL A 14 13.10 -10.57 -24.74
C VAL A 14 13.66 -9.20 -24.37
N LEU A 15 14.59 -9.13 -23.41
CA LEU A 15 15.17 -7.86 -22.97
C LEU A 15 16.01 -7.19 -24.06
N GLU A 16 16.62 -7.97 -24.95
CA GLU A 16 17.33 -7.45 -26.14
C GLU A 16 16.39 -6.80 -27.15
N GLN A 17 15.25 -7.45 -27.42
CA GLN A 17 14.28 -6.94 -28.40
C GLN A 17 13.50 -5.75 -27.90
N GLU A 18 13.02 -5.80 -26.65
CA GLU A 18 12.22 -4.71 -26.08
C GLU A 18 13.07 -3.49 -25.74
N GLY A 19 14.32 -3.70 -25.29
CA GLY A 19 15.26 -2.61 -24.97
C GLY A 19 14.85 -1.80 -23.75
N ILE A 20 14.02 -2.36 -22.87
CA ILE A 20 13.55 -1.74 -21.63
C ILE A 20 13.67 -2.71 -20.46
N PRO A 21 13.87 -2.23 -19.21
CA PRO A 21 13.80 -3.03 -18.01
C PRO A 21 12.41 -3.66 -17.83
N MET A 22 12.37 -4.94 -17.47
CA MET A 22 11.11 -5.70 -17.36
C MET A 22 11.07 -6.58 -16.12
N SER A 23 9.89 -6.79 -15.56
CA SER A 23 9.66 -7.76 -14.50
C SER A 23 9.66 -9.21 -15.05
N PRO A 24 9.89 -10.22 -14.21
CA PRO A 24 9.84 -11.64 -14.64
C PRO A 24 8.52 -12.01 -15.32
N SER A 25 7.41 -11.44 -14.89
CA SER A 25 6.09 -11.65 -15.48
C SER A 25 5.98 -11.03 -16.86
N GLN A 26 6.43 -9.78 -17.01
CA GLN A 26 6.47 -9.11 -18.32
C GLN A 26 7.38 -9.84 -19.31
N ILE A 27 8.56 -10.30 -18.85
CA ILE A 27 9.47 -11.11 -19.68
C ILE A 27 8.77 -12.39 -20.16
N TRP A 28 8.02 -13.06 -19.29
CA TRP A 28 7.31 -14.28 -19.68
C TRP A 28 6.17 -14.01 -20.66
N GLU A 29 5.32 -13.01 -20.40
CA GLU A 29 4.23 -12.64 -21.31
C GLU A 29 4.77 -12.25 -22.69
N LYS A 30 5.79 -11.40 -22.73
CA LYS A 30 6.42 -11.01 -23.99
C LYS A 30 7.10 -12.18 -24.70
N GLY A 31 7.73 -13.05 -23.96
CA GLY A 31 8.27 -14.31 -24.49
C GLY A 31 7.21 -15.20 -25.14
N LYS A 32 5.96 -15.20 -24.64
CA LYS A 32 4.84 -15.89 -25.29
C LYS A 32 4.39 -15.18 -26.57
N GLU A 33 4.27 -13.86 -26.54
CA GLU A 33 3.92 -13.06 -27.73
C GLU A 33 4.91 -13.28 -28.88
N LEU A 34 6.19 -13.38 -28.56
CA LEU A 34 7.28 -13.62 -29.51
C LEU A 34 7.44 -15.11 -29.89
N GLY A 35 6.63 -16.01 -29.33
CA GLY A 35 6.70 -17.44 -29.59
C GLY A 35 7.93 -18.15 -29.02
N LEU A 36 8.73 -17.48 -28.20
CA LEU A 36 9.98 -18.01 -27.63
C LEU A 36 9.72 -19.13 -26.61
N ASN A 37 8.56 -19.13 -25.95
CA ASN A 37 8.13 -20.20 -25.05
C ASN A 37 8.07 -21.58 -25.74
N ASN A 38 7.85 -21.62 -27.06
CA ASN A 38 7.80 -22.87 -27.83
C ASN A 38 9.17 -23.51 -27.98
N LYS A 39 10.27 -22.76 -27.79
CA LYS A 39 11.65 -23.27 -27.79
C LYS A 39 12.01 -23.98 -26.48
N LEU A 40 11.23 -23.79 -25.41
CA LEU A 40 11.46 -24.43 -24.11
C LEU A 40 10.99 -25.88 -24.13
N GLU A 41 11.81 -26.80 -23.65
CA GLU A 41 11.39 -28.20 -23.49
C GLU A 41 10.28 -28.31 -22.41
N LYS A 42 9.17 -28.95 -22.77
CA LYS A 42 8.09 -29.28 -21.83
C LYS A 42 8.60 -30.26 -20.79
N ARG A 43 8.79 -29.82 -19.55
CA ARG A 43 9.10 -30.74 -18.45
C ARG A 43 7.88 -31.61 -18.15
N LYS A 44 8.05 -32.93 -18.19
CA LYS A 44 7.05 -33.93 -17.76
C LYS A 44 6.97 -34.01 -16.22
N THR A 45 6.69 -32.88 -15.53
CA THR A 45 6.50 -32.90 -14.07
C THR A 45 5.12 -32.34 -13.79
N GLY A 46 4.25 -33.14 -13.16
CA GLY A 46 2.88 -32.77 -12.81
C GLY A 46 2.73 -31.70 -11.72
N LYS A 47 3.74 -30.83 -11.55
CA LYS A 47 3.67 -29.63 -10.71
C LYS A 47 3.29 -28.43 -11.56
N ARG A 48 2.40 -27.60 -11.03
CA ARG A 48 1.98 -26.34 -11.65
C ARG A 48 3.23 -25.52 -12.00
N GLU A 49 3.50 -25.33 -13.28
CA GLU A 49 4.65 -24.54 -13.73
C GLU A 49 4.36 -23.06 -13.44
N THR A 50 5.33 -22.39 -12.83
CA THR A 50 5.35 -20.92 -12.63
C THR A 50 6.56 -20.37 -13.37
N PRO A 51 6.47 -20.19 -14.71
CA PRO A 51 7.60 -19.79 -15.55
C PRO A 51 8.20 -18.45 -15.13
N GLU A 52 7.37 -17.49 -14.73
CA GLU A 52 7.77 -16.18 -14.25
C GLU A 52 8.64 -16.28 -12.98
N LYS A 53 8.27 -17.16 -12.03
CA LYS A 53 9.10 -17.43 -10.85
C LYS A 53 10.43 -18.09 -11.22
N THR A 54 10.42 -18.97 -12.21
CA THR A 54 11.64 -19.64 -12.71
C THR A 54 12.58 -18.63 -13.37
N ILE A 55 12.05 -17.68 -14.15
CA ILE A 55 12.83 -16.59 -14.74
C ILE A 55 13.45 -15.73 -13.64
N GLY A 56 12.62 -15.22 -12.71
CA GLY A 56 13.06 -14.36 -11.64
C GLY A 56 14.12 -15.01 -10.75
N SER A 57 13.87 -16.23 -10.25
CA SER A 57 14.82 -16.97 -9.42
C SER A 57 16.11 -17.30 -10.19
N GLY A 58 16.00 -17.67 -11.47
CA GLY A 58 17.16 -17.99 -12.29
C GLY A 58 18.10 -16.81 -12.50
N ILE A 59 17.56 -15.62 -12.78
CA ILE A 59 18.34 -14.39 -12.90
C ILE A 59 18.91 -13.98 -11.54
N TYR A 60 18.10 -14.02 -10.47
CA TYR A 60 18.54 -13.65 -9.13
C TYR A 60 19.69 -14.51 -8.60
N VAL A 61 19.62 -15.84 -8.80
CA VAL A 61 20.68 -16.77 -8.41
C VAL A 61 21.95 -16.49 -9.20
N GLU A 62 21.85 -16.12 -10.46
CA GLU A 62 23.02 -15.78 -11.29
C GLU A 62 23.67 -14.48 -10.85
N LEU A 63 22.87 -13.44 -10.58
CA LEU A 63 23.35 -12.18 -10.03
C LEU A 63 24.08 -12.35 -8.68
N ARG A 64 23.56 -13.26 -7.82
CA ARG A 64 24.16 -13.55 -6.52
C ARG A 64 25.46 -14.35 -6.62
N ASN A 65 25.48 -15.39 -7.47
CA ASN A 65 26.58 -16.36 -7.50
C ASN A 65 27.68 -15.98 -8.50
N LYS A 66 27.37 -15.17 -9.53
CA LYS A 66 28.30 -14.81 -10.61
C LYS A 66 28.14 -13.33 -11.00
N PRO A 67 28.28 -12.38 -10.07
CA PRO A 67 27.98 -10.95 -10.32
C PRO A 67 28.83 -10.35 -11.44
N GLU A 68 30.07 -10.80 -11.61
CA GLU A 68 30.99 -10.27 -12.61
C GLU A 68 30.77 -10.82 -14.02
N SER A 69 30.26 -12.07 -14.14
CA SER A 69 30.11 -12.74 -15.43
C SER A 69 28.67 -12.82 -15.95
N THR A 70 27.69 -12.32 -15.17
CA THR A 70 26.30 -12.29 -15.60
C THR A 70 26.04 -11.18 -16.60
N ILE A 71 25.19 -11.48 -17.58
CA ILE A 71 24.70 -10.48 -18.55
C ILE A 71 23.53 -9.66 -18.02
N PHE A 72 22.94 -10.05 -16.90
CA PHE A 72 21.80 -9.38 -16.29
C PHE A 72 22.22 -8.38 -15.22
N SER A 73 21.40 -7.35 -15.04
CA SER A 73 21.44 -6.42 -13.90
C SER A 73 20.04 -6.32 -13.28
N GLN A 74 20.00 -6.11 -11.98
CA GLN A 74 18.77 -5.67 -11.33
C GLN A 74 18.64 -4.15 -11.49
N TYR A 75 17.72 -3.73 -12.36
CA TYR A 75 17.52 -2.31 -12.69
C TYR A 75 16.76 -1.58 -11.59
N SER A 76 15.76 -2.24 -11.01
CA SER A 76 15.00 -1.77 -9.86
C SER A 76 14.67 -2.94 -8.93
N SER A 77 14.56 -2.67 -7.64
CA SER A 77 14.11 -3.65 -6.66
C SER A 77 12.61 -3.57 -6.40
N ARG A 78 12.01 -2.40 -6.68
CA ARG A 78 10.57 -2.14 -6.55
C ARG A 78 10.13 -1.14 -7.62
N PRO A 79 9.30 -1.58 -8.55
CA PRO A 79 9.05 -2.99 -8.90
C PRO A 79 10.33 -3.75 -9.27
N LEU A 80 10.34 -5.07 -9.05
CA LEU A 80 11.50 -5.88 -9.41
C LEU A 80 11.64 -5.93 -10.93
N LEU A 81 12.62 -5.19 -11.45
CA LEU A 81 12.93 -5.12 -12.88
C LEU A 81 14.36 -5.61 -13.13
N PHE A 82 14.49 -6.44 -14.14
CA PHE A 82 15.79 -6.88 -14.68
C PHE A 82 16.05 -6.23 -16.03
N PHE A 83 17.32 -5.98 -16.31
CA PHE A 83 17.80 -5.50 -17.59
C PHE A 83 19.15 -6.12 -17.93
N LEU A 84 19.69 -5.79 -19.09
CA LEU A 84 21.01 -6.24 -19.51
C LEU A 84 22.09 -5.30 -18.97
N LYS A 85 23.18 -5.88 -18.41
CA LYS A 85 24.22 -5.15 -17.65
C LYS A 85 24.92 -4.08 -18.50
N ASP A 86 25.16 -4.36 -19.77
CA ASP A 86 25.94 -3.51 -20.68
C ASP A 86 25.06 -2.68 -21.65
N LYS A 87 23.76 -2.57 -21.37
CA LYS A 87 22.83 -1.80 -22.21
C LYS A 87 22.14 -0.69 -21.41
N THR A 88 21.93 0.44 -22.08
CA THR A 88 21.07 1.51 -21.56
C THR A 88 19.64 1.31 -22.04
N PRO A 89 18.63 1.53 -21.18
CA PRO A 89 17.23 1.49 -21.61
C PRO A 89 16.95 2.51 -22.70
N LYS A 90 15.93 2.25 -23.51
CA LYS A 90 15.43 3.20 -24.51
C LYS A 90 15.12 4.55 -23.88
N GLU A 91 15.39 5.64 -24.59
CA GLU A 91 15.03 7.00 -24.14
C GLU A 91 13.54 7.10 -23.79
N GLY A 92 13.25 7.75 -22.65
CA GLY A 92 11.87 7.89 -22.15
C GLY A 92 11.36 6.71 -21.32
N PHE A 93 12.21 5.72 -20.98
CA PHE A 93 11.80 4.69 -20.03
C PHE A 93 11.77 5.25 -18.61
N GLU A 94 10.58 5.36 -18.06
CA GLU A 94 10.37 5.63 -16.63
C GLU A 94 10.09 4.30 -15.91
N ILE A 95 10.64 4.16 -14.69
CA ILE A 95 10.30 3.00 -13.84
C ILE A 95 8.80 3.07 -13.58
N PRO A 96 8.02 2.04 -13.97
CA PRO A 96 6.60 2.03 -13.67
C PRO A 96 6.39 2.27 -12.17
N SER A 97 5.56 3.24 -11.82
CA SER A 97 5.20 3.46 -10.43
C SER A 97 4.64 2.16 -9.85
N LEU A 98 4.88 1.89 -8.57
CA LEU A 98 4.44 0.66 -7.86
C LEU A 98 2.94 0.35 -8.02
N GLU A 99 2.16 1.32 -8.46
CA GLU A 99 0.73 1.22 -8.75
C GLU A 99 0.36 0.10 -9.75
N PHE A 100 1.31 -0.39 -10.59
CA PHE A 100 1.04 -1.42 -11.59
C PHE A 100 1.26 -2.88 -11.12
N GLU A 101 1.93 -3.13 -9.99
CA GLU A 101 2.22 -4.51 -9.55
C GLU A 101 1.17 -5.14 -8.61
N GLU A 102 0.24 -4.37 -8.06
CA GLU A 102 -0.79 -4.88 -7.14
C GLU A 102 -1.78 -5.89 -7.75
N ASN A 103 -1.85 -5.98 -9.09
CA ASN A 103 -2.76 -6.90 -9.77
C ASN A 103 -2.32 -8.38 -9.78
N LYS A 104 -1.21 -8.75 -9.13
CA LYS A 104 -0.66 -10.14 -9.22
C LYS A 104 -1.43 -11.19 -8.42
N PHE A 105 -2.29 -10.80 -7.48
CA PHE A 105 -3.03 -11.72 -6.61
C PHE A 105 -4.54 -11.53 -6.62
N GLY A 106 -5.06 -10.60 -7.42
CA GLY A 106 -6.49 -10.35 -7.55
C GLY A 106 -7.22 -11.36 -8.43
N THR A 107 -8.53 -11.24 -8.51
CA THR A 107 -9.46 -12.09 -9.27
C THR A 107 -9.23 -12.09 -10.79
N GLY A 108 -8.16 -11.45 -11.28
CA GLY A 108 -7.85 -11.30 -12.71
C GLY A 108 -8.72 -10.25 -13.43
N LYS A 109 -9.64 -9.59 -12.74
CA LYS A 109 -10.42 -8.47 -13.29
C LYS A 109 -9.61 -7.19 -13.16
N LYS A 110 -9.55 -6.41 -14.24
CA LYS A 110 -8.94 -5.09 -14.25
C LYS A 110 -9.77 -4.16 -13.35
N ILE A 111 -9.17 -3.72 -12.22
CA ILE A 111 -9.78 -2.73 -11.34
C ILE A 111 -9.58 -1.36 -11.98
N PRO A 112 -10.66 -0.59 -12.25
CA PRO A 112 -10.58 0.64 -13.04
C PRO A 112 -10.02 1.86 -12.29
N PHE A 113 -9.90 1.81 -10.97
CA PHE A 113 -9.43 2.89 -10.10
C PHE A 113 -8.10 2.55 -9.44
N LEU A 114 -7.39 3.59 -9.00
CA LEU A 114 -6.11 3.47 -8.27
C LEU A 114 -6.35 3.41 -6.75
N GLU A 115 -5.36 2.98 -5.99
CA GLU A 115 -5.40 2.96 -4.52
C GLU A 115 -5.61 4.37 -3.95
N LYS A 116 -4.88 5.36 -4.48
CA LYS A 116 -5.04 6.77 -4.10
C LYS A 116 -6.44 7.34 -4.37
N ASP A 117 -7.18 6.77 -5.32
CA ASP A 117 -8.55 7.20 -5.56
C ASP A 117 -9.49 6.80 -4.41
N LEU A 118 -9.08 5.89 -3.54
CA LEU A 118 -9.84 5.50 -2.35
C LEU A 118 -9.59 6.44 -1.15
N HIS A 119 -8.56 7.29 -1.18
CA HIS A 119 -8.24 8.19 -0.06
C HIS A 119 -9.42 9.09 0.28
N LYS A 120 -10.03 9.75 -0.71
CA LYS A 120 -11.20 10.62 -0.49
C LYS A 120 -12.42 9.89 0.09
N LEU A 121 -12.57 8.59 -0.21
CA LEU A 121 -13.63 7.77 0.37
C LEU A 121 -13.38 7.53 1.87
N LEU A 122 -12.14 7.20 2.23
CA LEU A 122 -11.76 7.04 3.63
C LEU A 122 -11.89 8.34 4.41
N VAL A 123 -11.41 9.45 3.84
CA VAL A 123 -11.53 10.78 4.45
C VAL A 123 -13.00 11.07 4.79
N ARG A 124 -13.90 10.93 3.81
CA ARG A 124 -15.34 11.12 4.03
C ARG A 124 -15.88 10.19 5.13
N PHE A 125 -15.67 8.89 4.99
CA PHE A 125 -16.17 7.89 5.92
C PHE A 125 -15.72 8.15 7.36
N PHE A 126 -14.42 8.33 7.56
CA PHE A 126 -13.86 8.37 8.90
C PHE A 126 -14.04 9.74 9.55
N SER A 127 -13.97 10.82 8.77
CA SER A 127 -14.18 12.18 9.29
C SER A 127 -15.63 12.42 9.70
N ILE A 128 -16.60 12.02 8.88
CA ILE A 128 -18.03 12.22 9.23
C ILE A 128 -18.44 11.32 10.41
N LYS A 129 -18.10 10.02 10.35
CA LYS A 129 -18.60 9.04 11.32
C LYS A 129 -17.87 9.08 12.65
N TYR A 130 -16.58 9.43 12.66
CA TYR A 130 -15.73 9.36 13.86
C TYR A 130 -15.17 10.71 14.29
N HIS A 131 -15.55 11.80 13.62
CA HIS A 131 -15.09 13.16 13.94
C HIS A 131 -13.56 13.25 13.95
N THR A 132 -12.94 12.77 12.85
CA THR A 132 -11.49 12.65 12.72
C THR A 132 -11.00 13.53 11.58
N TYR A 133 -9.90 14.23 11.78
CA TYR A 133 -9.22 15.01 10.76
C TYR A 133 -8.13 14.14 10.14
N ILE A 134 -8.13 14.02 8.82
CA ILE A 134 -7.25 13.11 8.09
C ILE A 134 -6.31 13.88 7.18
N LYS A 135 -5.11 13.37 7.02
CA LYS A 135 -4.09 13.87 6.11
C LYS A 135 -3.49 12.71 5.31
N THR A 136 -3.53 12.84 3.99
CA THR A 136 -2.80 11.95 3.07
C THR A 136 -1.31 12.26 3.14
N LEU A 137 -0.47 11.24 3.17
CA LEU A 137 0.99 11.37 3.14
C LEU A 137 1.52 10.98 1.77
N ASP A 138 2.35 11.84 1.18
CA ASP A 138 3.08 11.48 -0.04
C ASP A 138 4.40 10.79 0.33
N GLN A 139 4.48 9.52 0.01
CA GLN A 139 5.68 8.71 0.28
C GLN A 139 6.92 9.20 -0.49
N SER A 140 6.74 9.96 -1.59
CA SER A 140 7.85 10.54 -2.35
C SER A 140 8.57 11.67 -1.62
N ASN A 141 7.90 12.30 -0.64
CA ASN A 141 8.44 13.39 0.18
C ASN A 141 9.37 12.93 1.31
N SER A 142 9.64 11.64 1.41
CA SER A 142 10.58 11.09 2.40
C SER A 142 12.03 11.28 1.96
N THR A 143 12.86 11.86 2.82
CA THR A 143 14.31 11.95 2.59
C THR A 143 14.94 10.56 2.59
N ARG A 144 15.48 10.15 1.44
CA ARG A 144 16.11 8.83 1.24
C ARG A 144 17.44 8.75 1.97
N THR A 145 17.45 8.48 3.26
CA THR A 145 18.69 8.37 4.06
C THR A 145 19.04 6.94 4.46
N THR A 146 18.68 5.92 3.95
CA THR A 146 19.25 4.55 4.10
C THR A 146 18.34 3.52 3.43
N LYS A 147 18.82 2.91 2.35
CA LYS A 147 18.12 1.80 1.69
C LYS A 147 17.80 0.70 2.71
N GLY A 148 16.53 0.38 2.88
CA GLY A 148 16.08 -0.88 3.51
C GLY A 148 15.47 -0.77 4.91
N ILE A 149 15.69 0.30 5.67
CA ILE A 149 15.13 0.41 7.04
C ILE A 149 13.81 1.18 7.08
N ASN A 150 13.60 2.14 6.18
CA ASN A 150 12.42 3.04 6.21
C ASN A 150 11.32 2.70 5.17
N GLU A 151 11.46 1.63 4.41
CA GLU A 151 10.52 1.29 3.33
C GLU A 151 9.13 0.82 3.81
N TRP A 152 8.98 0.52 5.11
CA TRP A 152 7.78 -0.10 5.70
C TRP A 152 7.16 0.71 6.85
N ILE A 153 7.54 1.98 7.01
CA ILE A 153 7.16 2.77 8.19
C ILE A 153 6.12 3.85 7.84
N HIS A 154 5.91 4.17 6.56
CA HIS A 154 5.04 5.27 6.16
C HIS A 154 3.62 4.79 5.83
N PRO A 155 2.61 5.21 6.63
CA PRO A 155 1.21 4.97 6.29
C PRO A 155 0.80 5.80 5.07
N ASP A 156 -0.27 5.37 4.40
CA ASP A 156 -0.84 6.14 3.28
C ASP A 156 -1.57 7.38 3.77
N LEU A 157 -2.30 7.25 4.88
CA LEU A 157 -2.99 8.37 5.54
C LEU A 157 -2.80 8.29 7.06
N VAL A 158 -2.83 9.46 7.67
CA VAL A 158 -2.83 9.65 9.12
C VAL A 158 -4.07 10.41 9.54
N GLY A 159 -4.52 10.19 10.77
CA GLY A 159 -5.67 10.89 11.31
C GLY A 159 -5.48 11.31 12.76
N VAL A 160 -6.21 12.34 13.15
CA VAL A 160 -6.27 12.81 14.52
C VAL A 160 -7.71 13.08 14.93
N LYS A 161 -8.07 12.68 16.15
CA LYS A 161 -9.34 13.04 16.80
C LYS A 161 -9.02 13.86 18.02
N PHE A 162 -9.69 15.01 18.14
CA PHE A 162 -9.51 15.91 19.26
C PHE A 162 -10.65 15.80 20.27
N PRO A 163 -10.37 15.88 21.57
CA PRO A 163 -11.41 15.80 22.59
C PRO A 163 -12.30 17.04 22.62
N PHE A 164 -11.83 18.19 22.13
CA PHE A 164 -12.59 19.43 22.12
C PHE A 164 -13.72 19.50 21.09
N ASP A 165 -13.78 18.51 20.16
CA ASP A 165 -14.91 18.37 19.24
C ASP A 165 -16.07 17.60 19.87
N ASP A 166 -15.81 16.77 20.88
CA ASP A 166 -16.82 15.93 21.55
C ASP A 166 -17.28 16.47 22.91
N PHE A 167 -16.45 17.33 23.57
CA PHE A 167 -16.68 17.69 24.97
C PHE A 167 -16.48 19.18 25.25
N GLU A 168 -17.24 19.69 26.22
CA GLU A 168 -17.10 21.03 26.74
C GLU A 168 -15.81 21.25 27.54
N LYS A 169 -15.30 22.49 27.56
CA LYS A 169 -14.02 22.85 28.20
C LYS A 169 -13.81 22.29 29.60
N PRO A 170 -14.81 22.27 30.54
CA PRO A 170 -14.60 21.68 31.87
C PRO A 170 -14.30 20.20 31.84
N THR A 171 -14.97 19.44 30.93
CA THR A 171 -14.74 18.01 30.74
C THR A 171 -13.35 17.73 30.18
N ILE A 172 -12.92 18.50 29.16
CA ILE A 172 -11.58 18.43 28.59
C ILE A 172 -10.51 18.73 29.65
N SER A 173 -10.72 19.79 30.44
CA SER A 173 -9.79 20.12 31.52
C SER A 173 -9.67 19.02 32.57
N PHE A 174 -10.77 18.32 32.86
CA PHE A 174 -10.76 17.16 33.75
C PHE A 174 -10.07 15.96 33.16
N GLN A 175 -10.34 15.63 31.88
CA GLN A 175 -9.66 14.57 31.15
C GLN A 175 -8.14 14.76 31.12
N ASN A 176 -7.68 15.98 30.78
CA ASN A 176 -6.25 16.32 30.74
C ASN A 176 -5.53 16.19 32.09
N LYS A 177 -6.28 16.22 33.22
CA LYS A 177 -5.72 15.96 34.57
C LYS A 177 -5.61 14.46 34.89
N LEU A 178 -6.42 13.61 34.23
CA LEU A 178 -6.45 12.17 34.46
C LEU A 178 -5.58 11.41 33.48
N TYR A 179 -5.55 11.88 32.23
CA TYR A 179 -4.87 11.25 31.12
C TYR A 179 -4.00 12.29 30.41
N TRP A 180 -2.79 11.91 30.05
CA TRP A 180 -1.78 12.81 29.47
C TRP A 180 -2.21 13.44 28.14
N THR A 181 -3.04 12.75 27.35
CA THR A 181 -3.73 13.36 26.19
C THR A 181 -5.01 12.60 25.89
N ALA A 182 -6.11 13.31 25.67
CA ALA A 182 -7.32 12.76 25.10
C ALA A 182 -7.31 12.77 23.55
N VAL A 183 -6.20 13.21 22.94
CA VAL A 183 -5.98 13.19 21.50
C VAL A 183 -5.69 11.76 21.06
N ARG A 184 -6.34 11.33 19.98
CA ARG A 184 -6.12 9.99 19.39
C ARG A 184 -5.58 10.10 17.99
N PHE A 185 -4.53 9.32 17.72
CA PHE A 185 -3.92 9.21 16.41
C PHE A 185 -4.33 7.92 15.72
N PHE A 186 -4.53 8.01 14.40
CA PHE A 186 -4.92 6.92 13.54
C PHE A 186 -3.92 6.78 12.40
N SER A 187 -3.67 5.55 12.01
CA SER A 187 -2.84 5.18 10.86
C SER A 187 -3.65 4.29 9.93
N PHE A 188 -3.62 4.60 8.63
CA PHE A 188 -4.38 3.86 7.63
C PHE A 188 -3.46 3.37 6.53
N GLU A 189 -3.55 2.08 6.26
CA GLU A 189 -2.94 1.41 5.10
C GLU A 189 -4.03 1.08 4.11
N MET A 190 -3.93 1.63 2.89
CA MET A 190 -4.95 1.49 1.85
C MET A 190 -4.61 0.33 0.91
N LYS A 191 -5.63 -0.46 0.55
CA LYS A 191 -5.52 -1.47 -0.50
C LYS A 191 -6.80 -1.54 -1.31
N ARG A 192 -6.68 -1.67 -2.62
CA ARG A 192 -7.86 -1.78 -3.50
C ARG A 192 -8.64 -3.05 -3.25
N GLU A 193 -7.93 -4.18 -3.13
CA GLU A 193 -8.53 -5.51 -2.99
C GLU A 193 -7.75 -6.35 -1.99
N VAL A 194 -8.47 -6.97 -1.04
CA VAL A 194 -7.91 -7.93 -0.10
C VAL A 194 -8.49 -9.31 -0.38
N THR A 195 -7.60 -10.26 -0.64
CA THR A 195 -7.90 -11.66 -0.96
C THR A 195 -7.17 -12.61 -0.02
N SER A 196 -7.50 -13.91 -0.03
CA SER A 196 -6.77 -14.92 0.74
C SER A 196 -5.28 -15.02 0.35
N GLY A 197 -4.91 -14.56 -0.85
CA GLY A 197 -3.53 -14.61 -1.35
C GLY A 197 -2.64 -13.48 -0.83
N ASN A 198 -3.21 -12.30 -0.58
CA ASN A 198 -2.48 -11.09 -0.20
C ASN A 198 -2.79 -10.58 1.22
N CYS A 199 -3.82 -11.10 1.89
CA CYS A 199 -4.30 -10.59 3.17
C CYS A 199 -3.22 -10.51 4.25
N LYS A 200 -2.30 -11.47 4.31
CA LYS A 200 -1.22 -11.46 5.32
C LYS A 200 -0.20 -10.36 5.04
N GLU A 201 0.22 -10.23 3.80
CA GLU A 201 1.18 -9.20 3.38
C GLU A 201 0.64 -7.82 3.71
N TYR A 202 -0.56 -7.50 3.25
CA TYR A 202 -1.18 -6.19 3.47
C TYR A 202 -1.51 -5.93 4.94
N PHE A 203 -1.91 -6.96 5.67
CA PHE A 203 -2.14 -6.83 7.10
C PHE A 203 -0.85 -6.49 7.87
N PHE A 204 0.27 -7.13 7.52
CA PHE A 204 1.55 -6.82 8.16
C PHE A 204 2.14 -5.47 7.74
N GLN A 205 1.80 -4.95 6.55
CA GLN A 205 2.08 -3.56 6.20
C GLN A 205 1.33 -2.61 7.15
N ALA A 206 0.03 -2.83 7.36
CA ALA A 206 -0.75 -2.04 8.31
C ALA A 206 -0.21 -2.13 9.74
N VAL A 207 0.26 -3.31 10.20
CA VAL A 207 0.91 -3.48 11.50
C VAL A 207 2.17 -2.61 11.60
N SER A 208 3.04 -2.67 10.59
CA SER A 208 4.31 -1.92 10.56
C SER A 208 4.06 -0.42 10.53
N ASN A 209 3.12 0.02 9.69
CA ASN A 209 2.85 1.44 9.46
C ASN A 209 2.06 2.12 10.58
N SER A 210 1.52 1.34 11.54
CA SER A 210 0.68 1.86 12.63
C SER A 210 1.28 1.74 14.02
N SER A 211 2.56 1.34 14.15
CA SER A 211 3.19 1.17 15.47
C SER A 211 3.13 2.45 16.31
N TRP A 212 3.27 3.60 15.69
CA TRP A 212 3.28 4.93 16.28
C TRP A 212 1.90 5.45 16.73
N ALA A 213 0.80 4.97 16.15
CA ALA A 213 -0.55 5.51 16.36
C ALA A 213 -1.30 4.74 17.46
N ASN A 214 -2.34 5.37 18.02
CA ASN A 214 -3.25 4.71 18.96
C ASN A 214 -4.04 3.59 18.30
N GLU A 215 -4.47 3.79 17.05
CA GLU A 215 -5.23 2.82 16.28
C GLU A 215 -4.68 2.72 14.86
N GLY A 216 -4.53 1.48 14.36
CA GLY A 216 -4.12 1.20 12.99
C GLY A 216 -5.18 0.43 12.25
N TYR A 217 -5.38 0.74 10.96
CA TYR A 217 -6.39 0.12 10.13
C TYR A 217 -5.83 -0.30 8.76
N LEU A 218 -6.16 -1.52 8.36
CA LEU A 218 -6.13 -1.93 6.96
C LEU A 218 -7.45 -1.55 6.31
N VAL A 219 -7.40 -0.73 5.26
CA VAL A 219 -8.59 -0.22 4.57
C VAL A 219 -8.65 -0.79 3.18
N THR A 220 -9.81 -1.29 2.77
CA THR A 220 -10.01 -1.83 1.43
C THR A 220 -11.42 -1.56 0.93
N MET A 221 -11.59 -1.58 -0.38
CA MET A 221 -12.92 -1.53 -1.00
C MET A 221 -13.37 -2.92 -1.44
N LEU A 222 -12.48 -3.68 -2.08
CA LEU A 222 -12.82 -4.98 -2.63
C LEU A 222 -12.39 -6.10 -1.67
N ILE A 223 -13.36 -6.67 -0.99
CA ILE A 223 -13.18 -7.82 -0.10
C ILE A 223 -14.43 -8.71 -0.14
N ASP A 224 -14.22 -10.01 -0.33
CA ASP A 224 -15.30 -10.98 -0.32
C ASP A 224 -15.61 -11.43 1.14
N GLU A 225 -16.63 -10.85 1.72
CA GLU A 225 -17.08 -11.16 3.07
C GLU A 225 -17.69 -12.57 3.20
N ASN A 226 -18.10 -13.19 2.09
CA ASN A 226 -18.60 -14.57 2.08
C ASN A 226 -17.45 -15.59 2.05
N ASN A 227 -16.22 -15.16 1.83
CA ASN A 227 -15.06 -16.02 1.91
C ASN A 227 -14.68 -16.26 3.40
N GLU A 228 -15.25 -17.32 3.98
CA GLU A 228 -15.05 -17.66 5.40
C GLU A 228 -13.57 -17.84 5.79
N ILE A 229 -12.74 -18.35 4.86
CA ILE A 229 -11.30 -18.57 5.12
C ILE A 229 -10.61 -17.22 5.27
N LEU A 230 -10.87 -16.28 4.36
CA LEU A 230 -10.33 -14.92 4.40
C LEU A 230 -10.78 -14.20 5.67
N MET A 231 -12.09 -14.20 5.96
CA MET A 231 -12.65 -13.49 7.11
C MET A 231 -12.16 -14.06 8.45
N ARG A 232 -12.00 -15.38 8.55
CA ARG A 232 -11.43 -16.04 9.73
C ARG A 232 -9.97 -15.66 9.94
N GLU A 233 -9.18 -15.61 8.86
CA GLU A 233 -7.76 -15.23 8.93
C GLU A 233 -7.60 -13.76 9.32
N LEU A 234 -8.36 -12.84 8.71
CA LEU A 234 -8.34 -11.42 9.08
C LEU A 234 -8.76 -11.19 10.54
N LYS A 235 -9.82 -11.89 10.99
CA LYS A 235 -10.26 -11.83 12.40
C LYS A 235 -9.16 -12.32 13.35
N ARG A 236 -8.49 -13.42 13.01
CA ARG A 236 -7.38 -13.96 13.80
C ARG A 236 -6.24 -12.95 13.89
N LEU A 237 -5.83 -12.37 12.76
CA LEU A 237 -4.78 -11.37 12.70
C LEU A 237 -5.16 -10.10 13.48
N SER A 238 -6.38 -9.58 13.29
CA SER A 238 -6.90 -8.41 14.02
C SER A 238 -6.85 -8.64 15.53
N ASN A 239 -7.33 -9.77 16.01
CA ASN A 239 -7.28 -10.13 17.43
C ASN A 239 -5.85 -10.23 17.97
N SER A 240 -4.91 -10.74 17.16
CA SER A 240 -3.52 -10.95 17.59
C SER A 240 -2.72 -9.65 17.65
N PHE A 241 -2.88 -8.79 16.66
CA PHE A 241 -2.05 -7.60 16.48
C PHE A 241 -2.77 -6.28 16.79
N GLY A 242 -4.10 -6.31 16.95
CA GLY A 242 -4.88 -5.13 17.30
C GLY A 242 -5.17 -4.17 16.14
N ILE A 243 -4.85 -4.54 14.90
CA ILE A 243 -5.15 -3.75 13.71
C ILE A 243 -6.60 -3.98 13.30
N GLY A 244 -7.34 -2.90 13.05
CA GLY A 244 -8.69 -2.96 12.51
C GLY A 244 -8.72 -3.20 11.01
N VAL A 245 -9.89 -3.55 10.50
CA VAL A 245 -10.14 -3.70 9.06
C VAL A 245 -11.37 -2.90 8.69
N ILE A 246 -11.23 -1.99 7.73
CA ILE A 246 -12.31 -1.16 7.19
C ILE A 246 -12.60 -1.60 5.76
N LYS A 247 -13.89 -1.73 5.44
CA LYS A 247 -14.38 -1.85 4.07
C LYS A 247 -15.09 -0.57 3.68
N LEU A 248 -14.64 0.06 2.60
CA LEU A 248 -15.32 1.17 1.96
C LEU A 248 -16.44 0.62 1.07
N THR A 249 -17.63 1.24 1.16
CA THR A 249 -18.86 0.77 0.47
C THR A 249 -19.57 1.95 -0.21
N PRO A 250 -18.90 2.63 -1.17
CA PRO A 250 -19.50 3.77 -1.86
C PRO A 250 -20.83 3.38 -2.51
N GLY A 251 -21.86 4.21 -2.32
CA GLY A 251 -23.23 3.95 -2.78
C GLY A 251 -24.15 3.26 -1.76
N ASP A 252 -23.60 2.73 -0.65
CA ASP A 252 -24.40 2.04 0.40
C ASP A 252 -24.82 2.97 1.57
N LYS A 253 -24.40 4.24 1.55
CA LYS A 253 -24.56 5.23 2.64
C LYS A 253 -24.03 4.73 4.01
N GLU A 254 -24.59 5.16 5.14
CA GLU A 254 -23.97 5.10 6.47
C GLU A 254 -22.52 5.63 6.46
N GLU A 255 -22.37 6.77 5.76
CA GLU A 255 -21.12 7.50 5.49
C GLU A 255 -20.13 6.71 4.61
N GLU A 256 -20.64 5.62 3.98
CA GLU A 256 -20.01 4.92 2.86
C GLU A 256 -18.82 4.01 3.21
N GLY A 257 -18.93 3.42 4.39
CA GLY A 257 -17.98 2.39 4.84
C GLY A 257 -18.44 1.67 6.09
N LYS A 258 -17.75 0.59 6.43
CA LYS A 258 -17.97 -0.15 7.68
C LYS A 258 -16.66 -0.70 8.24
N ILE A 259 -16.58 -0.73 9.57
CA ILE A 259 -15.51 -1.43 10.27
C ILE A 259 -15.90 -2.91 10.34
N LEU A 260 -15.14 -3.77 9.64
CA LEU A 260 -15.31 -5.23 9.71
C LEU A 260 -14.75 -5.79 11.00
N PHE A 261 -13.59 -5.30 11.42
CA PHE A 261 -12.94 -5.62 12.69
C PHE A 261 -12.41 -4.34 13.31
N PRO A 262 -12.79 -4.01 14.57
CA PRO A 262 -12.29 -2.80 15.23
C PRO A 262 -10.81 -2.94 15.59
N ALA A 263 -10.08 -1.83 15.53
CA ALA A 263 -8.73 -1.76 16.06
C ALA A 263 -8.75 -1.81 17.59
N ARG A 264 -7.65 -2.26 18.18
CA ARG A 264 -7.40 -2.15 19.62
C ARG A 264 -6.69 -0.82 19.88
N VAL A 265 -7.26 -0.02 20.78
CA VAL A 265 -6.62 1.23 21.20
C VAL A 265 -5.36 0.93 21.99
N LYS A 266 -4.25 1.55 21.60
CA LYS A 266 -3.01 1.60 22.37
C LYS A 266 -3.01 2.88 23.20
N GLU A 267 -2.65 2.76 24.46
CA GLU A 267 -2.57 3.92 25.36
C GLU A 267 -1.24 4.67 25.16
N GLU A 268 -0.16 3.93 24.88
CA GLU A 268 1.17 4.48 24.65
C GLU A 268 1.49 4.59 23.18
N LEU A 269 2.11 5.71 22.79
CA LEU A 269 2.62 5.96 21.45
C LEU A 269 4.08 5.53 21.34
N ASP A 270 4.47 5.05 20.18
CA ASP A 270 5.88 4.74 19.87
C ASP A 270 6.60 6.03 19.42
N TRP A 271 7.18 6.72 20.36
CA TRP A 271 7.88 7.99 20.14
C TRP A 271 9.11 7.85 19.24
N GLU A 272 9.80 6.71 19.27
CA GLU A 272 10.94 6.46 18.39
C GLU A 272 10.49 6.34 16.93
N THR A 273 9.38 5.66 16.69
CA THR A 273 8.80 5.58 15.35
C THR A 273 8.29 6.96 14.90
N ILE A 274 7.65 7.77 15.77
CA ILE A 274 7.23 9.15 15.46
C ILE A 274 8.45 9.98 15.04
N ASP A 275 9.55 9.95 15.79
CA ASP A 275 10.79 10.69 15.45
C ASP A 275 11.38 10.27 14.10
N ASN A 276 11.24 9.01 13.74
CA ASN A 276 11.64 8.53 12.41
C ASN A 276 10.71 9.00 11.30
N LEU A 277 9.40 9.06 11.56
CA LEU A 277 8.39 9.51 10.60
C LEU A 277 8.47 11.00 10.27
N ILE A 278 8.96 11.86 11.18
CA ILE A 278 9.19 13.30 10.96
C ILE A 278 10.12 13.57 9.75
N LYS A 279 10.91 12.59 9.32
CA LYS A 279 11.71 12.66 8.10
C LYS A 279 10.87 12.74 6.82
N ASN A 280 9.60 12.38 6.88
CA ASN A 280 8.61 12.68 5.86
C ASN A 280 8.03 14.07 6.15
N LYS A 281 8.11 14.95 5.17
CA LYS A 281 7.69 16.36 5.33
C LYS A 281 6.20 16.48 5.63
N ASP A 282 5.35 15.69 4.97
CA ASP A 282 3.90 15.76 5.18
C ASP A 282 3.52 15.30 6.60
N PHE A 283 4.24 14.28 7.14
CA PHE A 283 4.04 13.86 8.52
C PHE A 283 4.50 14.89 9.53
N GLN A 284 5.63 15.56 9.26
CA GLN A 284 6.10 16.67 10.09
C GLN A 284 5.06 17.80 10.13
N GLU A 285 4.59 18.25 8.96
CA GLU A 285 3.56 19.28 8.83
C GLU A 285 2.26 18.87 9.55
N PHE A 286 1.87 17.59 9.48
CA PHE A 286 0.73 17.08 10.22
C PHE A 286 0.91 17.20 11.73
N LEU A 287 2.07 16.86 12.29
CA LEU A 287 2.31 16.99 13.73
C LEU A 287 2.34 18.45 14.19
N GLU A 288 2.95 19.35 13.41
CA GLU A 288 2.99 20.80 13.69
C GLU A 288 1.57 21.41 13.69
N LEU A 289 0.72 20.94 12.77
CA LEU A 289 -0.69 21.33 12.72
C LEU A 289 -1.44 20.85 13.95
N VAL A 290 -1.27 19.57 14.34
CA VAL A 290 -1.90 18.99 15.52
C VAL A 290 -1.47 19.73 16.80
N GLU A 291 -0.18 20.07 16.95
CA GLU A 291 0.33 20.85 18.07
C GLU A 291 -0.33 22.23 18.14
N THR A 292 -0.47 22.89 16.99
CA THR A 292 -1.15 24.19 16.87
C THR A 292 -2.61 24.11 17.33
N ASP A 293 -3.33 23.09 16.86
CA ASP A 293 -4.76 22.89 17.17
C ASP A 293 -4.97 22.52 18.66
N ILE A 294 -4.10 21.68 19.23
CA ILE A 294 -4.11 21.38 20.67
C ILE A 294 -3.89 22.66 21.49
N SER A 295 -2.91 23.47 21.11
CA SER A 295 -2.57 24.71 21.79
C SER A 295 -3.72 25.74 21.73
N ALA A 296 -4.42 25.80 20.61
CA ALA A 296 -5.58 26.65 20.39
C ALA A 296 -6.86 26.13 21.08
N GLY A 297 -6.92 24.84 21.42
CA GLY A 297 -8.11 24.16 21.93
C GLY A 297 -9.27 24.10 20.92
N LYS A 298 -8.94 24.13 19.63
CA LYS A 298 -9.86 24.02 18.49
C LYS A 298 -9.07 23.79 17.21
N VAL A 299 -9.70 23.25 16.19
CA VAL A 299 -9.10 23.20 14.85
C VAL A 299 -9.02 24.62 14.29
N THR A 300 -7.82 25.09 14.04
CA THR A 300 -7.54 26.48 13.63
C THR A 300 -7.82 26.71 12.15
N ASN A 301 -7.48 25.72 11.30
CA ASN A 301 -7.76 25.75 9.87
C ASN A 301 -8.03 24.33 9.35
N LYS A 302 -9.29 24.07 9.00
CA LYS A 302 -9.71 22.77 8.46
C LYS A 302 -9.12 22.48 7.07
N ASP A 303 -8.78 23.48 6.29
CA ASP A 303 -8.23 23.33 4.94
C ASP A 303 -6.80 22.74 4.94
N ASN A 304 -6.15 22.69 6.10
CA ASN A 304 -4.86 22.03 6.25
C ASN A 304 -4.96 20.49 6.32
N TYR A 305 -6.16 19.98 6.58
CA TYR A 305 -6.50 18.55 6.49
C TYR A 305 -7.12 18.23 5.13
N ASP A 306 -7.26 16.96 4.81
CA ASP A 306 -7.86 16.55 3.56
C ASP A 306 -9.33 16.92 3.49
N GLU A 307 -9.75 17.41 2.34
CA GLU A 307 -11.11 17.87 2.06
C GLU A 307 -12.12 16.72 2.14
N ILE A 308 -13.21 16.96 2.87
CA ILE A 308 -14.37 16.07 2.93
C ILE A 308 -15.30 16.42 1.78
N LEU A 309 -15.47 15.55 0.81
CA LEU A 309 -16.39 15.76 -0.29
C LEU A 309 -17.84 15.75 0.19
N GLU A 310 -18.62 16.75 -0.19
CA GLU A 310 -20.07 16.77 -0.01
C GLU A 310 -20.76 15.74 -0.92
N ASP A 311 -22.05 15.46 -0.69
CA ASP A 311 -22.77 14.36 -1.33
C ASP A 311 -22.69 14.39 -2.88
N GLU A 312 -22.94 15.55 -3.48
CA GLU A 312 -22.95 15.70 -4.94
C GLU A 312 -21.54 15.51 -5.53
N ASP A 313 -20.54 16.15 -4.94
CA ASP A 313 -19.13 16.05 -5.36
C ASP A 313 -18.58 14.63 -5.17
N PHE A 314 -19.01 13.96 -4.11
CA PHE A 314 -18.64 12.58 -3.85
C PHE A 314 -19.22 11.62 -4.88
N GLU A 315 -20.50 11.74 -5.20
CA GLU A 315 -21.15 10.92 -6.23
C GLU A 315 -20.51 11.14 -7.61
N GLU A 316 -20.17 12.38 -7.95
CA GLU A 316 -19.45 12.69 -9.18
C GLU A 316 -18.05 12.08 -9.17
N TYR A 317 -17.31 12.23 -8.07
CA TYR A 317 -15.97 11.69 -7.90
C TYR A 317 -15.94 10.16 -8.12
N VAL A 318 -16.80 9.40 -7.45
CA VAL A 318 -16.80 7.93 -7.56
C VAL A 318 -17.18 7.45 -8.97
N LYS A 319 -18.03 8.20 -9.70
CA LYS A 319 -18.37 7.92 -11.10
C LYS A 319 -17.18 8.19 -12.03
N ILE A 320 -16.57 9.37 -11.93
CA ILE A 320 -15.41 9.77 -12.76
C ILE A 320 -14.24 8.78 -12.57
N LYS A 321 -14.00 8.33 -11.35
CA LYS A 321 -12.93 7.37 -11.04
C LYS A 321 -13.27 5.92 -11.41
N GLY A 322 -14.49 5.65 -11.88
CA GLY A 322 -14.94 4.29 -12.19
C GLY A 322 -15.03 3.37 -10.98
N ILE A 323 -15.18 3.94 -9.79
CA ILE A 323 -15.32 3.22 -8.51
C ILE A 323 -16.72 2.59 -8.45
N LEU A 324 -17.74 3.36 -8.80
CA LEU A 324 -19.10 2.89 -9.08
C LEU A 324 -19.38 2.92 -10.57
N LYS A 325 -20.18 1.93 -11.03
CA LYS A 325 -20.64 1.85 -12.42
C LYS A 325 -21.90 2.67 -12.64
#